data_425c365754a59b682ae25d56a94fad24
#
_entry.id   425c365754a59b682ae25d56a94fad24
#
_cell.length_a   1.000
_cell.length_b   1.000
_cell.length_c   1.000
_cell.angle_alpha   90.00
_cell.angle_beta   90.00
_cell.angle_gamma   90.00
#
_symmetry.space_group_name_H-M   'P 1'
#
loop_
_entity.id
_entity.type
_entity.pdbx_description
1 polymer ?
#
loop_
_entity_poly.entity_id
_entity_poly.type
_entity_poly.pdbx_seq_one_letter_code
_entity_poly.pdbx_strand_id
1 'polypeptide(L)'
;MVYESLKEARGKFFPLAVSGAFHTPMMADANAEFVKLLDKQDWQSAAFPIYSNVSGEPLVEANLIRNAMRKQMTSSVQWIDTVANMWKNGVRRWIEFGPQGVTSRMVRPILSAIDVDDNDYSTVHIANIDSVKSFEG
;
A
#
# COMPACT_ATOMS: atom_id res chain seq x y z
N MET A 1 -20.56 -13.92 14.14
CA MET A 1 -20.01 -14.92 13.18
C MET A 1 -18.49 -14.77 13.01
N VAL A 2 -17.97 -13.79 12.29
CA VAL A 2 -16.49 -13.65 12.09
C VAL A 2 -15.73 -13.48 13.41
N TYR A 3 -16.25 -12.68 14.34
CA TYR A 3 -15.63 -12.45 15.64
C TYR A 3 -15.50 -13.74 16.49
N GLU A 4 -16.53 -14.56 16.51
CA GLU A 4 -16.51 -15.84 17.26
C GLU A 4 -15.51 -16.83 16.66
N SER A 5 -15.50 -16.97 15.32
CA SER A 5 -14.53 -17.84 14.64
C SER A 5 -13.08 -17.39 14.86
N LEU A 6 -12.81 -16.08 14.90
CA LEU A 6 -11.48 -15.54 15.22
C LEU A 6 -11.08 -15.82 16.67
N LYS A 7 -12.03 -15.73 17.62
CA LYS A 7 -11.78 -16.03 19.02
C LYS A 7 -11.46 -17.50 19.23
N GLU A 8 -12.21 -18.40 18.58
CA GLU A 8 -11.94 -19.84 18.58
C GLU A 8 -10.55 -20.17 18.01
N ALA A 9 -10.14 -19.47 16.94
CA ALA A 9 -8.80 -19.58 16.35
C ALA A 9 -7.70 -18.85 17.16
N ARG A 10 -7.99 -18.32 18.35
CA ARG A 10 -7.09 -17.48 19.17
C ARG A 10 -6.58 -16.24 18.42
N GLY A 11 -7.31 -15.78 17.42
CA GLY A 11 -7.03 -14.55 16.68
C GLY A 11 -7.32 -13.31 17.52
N LYS A 12 -6.67 -12.19 17.16
CA LYS A 12 -6.93 -10.87 17.74
C LYS A 12 -7.79 -10.07 16.77
N PHE A 13 -8.82 -9.42 17.29
CA PHE A 13 -9.68 -8.52 16.52
C PHE A 13 -9.45 -7.07 16.96
N PHE A 14 -9.13 -6.22 16.01
CA PHE A 14 -8.95 -4.79 16.24
C PHE A 14 -9.91 -4.02 15.32
N PRO A 15 -11.00 -3.45 15.84
CA PRO A 15 -11.89 -2.60 15.05
C PRO A 15 -11.16 -1.33 14.62
N LEU A 16 -11.25 -0.99 13.34
CA LEU A 16 -10.69 0.24 12.81
C LEU A 16 -11.76 1.34 12.83
N ALA A 17 -11.39 2.53 13.30
CA ALA A 17 -12.24 3.72 13.26
C ALA A 17 -12.19 4.34 11.86
N VAL A 18 -12.83 3.69 10.88
CA VAL A 18 -12.93 4.16 9.49
C VAL A 18 -14.38 4.51 9.15
N SER A 19 -14.58 5.51 8.29
CA SER A 19 -15.89 6.03 7.93
C SER A 19 -16.58 5.25 6.81
N GLY A 20 -15.92 4.24 6.20
CA GLY A 20 -16.47 3.48 5.09
C GLY A 20 -15.77 2.14 4.89
N ALA A 21 -16.42 1.26 4.11
CA ALA A 21 -15.91 -0.06 3.77
C ALA A 21 -14.92 0.01 2.58
N PHE A 22 -13.90 0.86 2.68
CA PHE A 22 -12.88 1.02 1.64
C PHE A 22 -12.20 -0.32 1.31
N HIS A 23 -11.79 -0.46 0.06
CA HIS A 23 -11.12 -1.65 -0.46
C HIS A 23 -11.98 -2.93 -0.40
N THR A 24 -13.30 -2.78 -0.53
CA THR A 24 -14.26 -3.88 -0.61
C THR A 24 -15.27 -3.68 -1.74
N PRO A 25 -15.99 -4.73 -2.18
CA PRO A 25 -17.05 -4.59 -3.19
C PRO A 25 -18.18 -3.61 -2.81
N MET A 26 -18.32 -3.26 -1.54
CA MET A 26 -19.31 -2.26 -1.08
C MET A 26 -19.02 -0.85 -1.61
N MET A 27 -17.82 -0.60 -2.14
CA MET A 27 -17.45 0.66 -2.77
C MET A 27 -17.79 0.70 -4.28
N ALA A 28 -18.52 -0.27 -4.81
CA ALA A 28 -18.76 -0.41 -6.25
C ALA A 28 -19.42 0.84 -6.89
N ASP A 29 -20.41 1.44 -6.25
CA ASP A 29 -21.11 2.62 -6.78
C ASP A 29 -20.16 3.84 -6.82
N ALA A 30 -19.44 4.10 -5.74
CA ALA A 30 -18.44 5.16 -5.69
C ALA A 30 -17.31 4.92 -6.70
N ASN A 31 -16.88 3.66 -6.85
CA ASN A 31 -15.88 3.28 -7.84
C ASN A 31 -16.37 3.53 -9.28
N ALA A 32 -17.62 3.28 -9.58
CA ALA A 32 -18.19 3.53 -10.91
C ALA A 32 -18.11 5.02 -11.29
N GLU A 33 -18.40 5.92 -10.35
CA GLU A 33 -18.23 7.36 -10.57
C GLU A 33 -16.75 7.77 -10.71
N PHE A 34 -15.89 7.21 -9.88
CA PHE A 34 -14.45 7.46 -9.97
C PHE A 34 -13.84 7.00 -11.30
N VAL A 35 -14.26 5.85 -11.82
CA VAL A 35 -13.82 5.32 -13.12
C VAL A 35 -14.15 6.27 -14.25
N LYS A 36 -15.30 6.96 -14.23
CA LYS A 36 -15.66 7.97 -15.25
C LYS A 36 -14.66 9.15 -15.28
N LEU A 37 -14.08 9.48 -14.12
CA LEU A 37 -13.05 10.52 -14.03
C LEU A 37 -11.69 10.00 -14.52
N LEU A 38 -11.33 8.78 -14.16
CA LEU A 38 -10.09 8.14 -14.64
C LEU A 38 -10.07 7.99 -16.17
N ASP A 39 -11.23 7.70 -16.77
CA ASP A 39 -11.35 7.49 -18.21
C ASP A 39 -11.18 8.78 -19.05
N LYS A 40 -11.30 9.94 -18.40
CA LYS A 40 -11.05 11.25 -19.01
C LYS A 40 -9.60 11.72 -18.91
N GLN A 41 -8.75 11.00 -18.16
CA GLN A 41 -7.36 11.40 -17.97
C GLN A 41 -6.48 10.88 -19.12
N ASP A 42 -5.48 11.66 -19.47
CA ASP A 42 -4.40 11.22 -20.35
C ASP A 42 -3.36 10.44 -19.51
N TRP A 43 -3.30 9.13 -19.76
CA TRP A 43 -2.44 8.23 -19.02
C TRP A 43 -1.10 8.06 -19.73
N GLN A 44 -0.02 8.33 -19.01
CA GLN A 44 1.34 8.15 -19.50
C GLN A 44 2.01 6.99 -18.75
N SER A 45 2.95 6.31 -19.42
CA SER A 45 3.81 5.33 -18.75
C SER A 45 4.68 6.02 -17.70
N ALA A 46 4.89 5.34 -16.57
CA ALA A 46 5.66 5.89 -15.47
C ALA A 46 7.17 5.88 -15.78
N ALA A 47 7.89 6.91 -15.35
CA ALA A 47 9.35 6.98 -15.48
C ALA A 47 10.09 5.95 -14.57
N PHE A 48 9.41 5.45 -13.54
CA PHE A 48 9.90 4.44 -12.61
C PHE A 48 8.72 3.55 -12.16
N PRO A 49 8.98 2.32 -11.67
CA PRO A 49 7.91 1.41 -11.30
C PRO A 49 7.01 1.95 -10.18
N ILE A 50 5.69 1.84 -10.39
CA ILE A 50 4.66 2.11 -9.39
C ILE A 50 4.15 0.77 -8.89
N TYR A 51 4.28 0.49 -7.59
CA TYR A 51 3.75 -0.73 -7.02
C TYR A 51 2.24 -0.60 -6.77
N SER A 52 1.49 -1.51 -7.37
CA SER A 52 0.03 -1.51 -7.29
C SER A 52 -0.46 -2.11 -5.97
N ASN A 53 -1.30 -1.40 -5.23
CA ASN A 53 -1.98 -1.98 -4.07
C ASN A 53 -2.92 -3.16 -4.42
N VAL A 54 -3.36 -3.25 -5.68
CA VAL A 54 -4.27 -4.31 -6.14
C VAL A 54 -3.55 -5.65 -6.36
N SER A 55 -2.31 -5.60 -6.83
CA SER A 55 -1.53 -6.81 -7.18
C SER A 55 -0.24 -6.97 -6.38
N GLY A 56 0.25 -5.92 -5.71
CA GLY A 56 1.57 -5.90 -5.09
C GLY A 56 2.72 -5.81 -6.10
N GLU A 57 2.44 -5.77 -7.41
CA GLU A 57 3.43 -5.83 -8.48
C GLU A 57 3.83 -4.44 -9.00
N PRO A 58 5.07 -4.29 -9.53
CA PRO A 58 5.51 -3.07 -10.18
C PRO A 58 4.84 -2.88 -11.54
N LEU A 59 4.30 -1.70 -11.78
CA LEU A 59 3.66 -1.30 -13.02
C LEU A 59 4.39 -0.09 -13.61
N VAL A 60 4.64 -0.12 -14.91
CA VAL A 60 5.22 0.99 -15.69
C VAL A 60 4.27 1.45 -16.78
N GLU A 61 3.65 0.51 -17.49
CA GLU A 61 2.79 0.80 -18.62
C GLU A 61 1.51 1.54 -18.23
N ALA A 62 1.18 2.62 -18.95
CA ALA A 62 0.01 3.46 -18.71
C ALA A 62 -1.29 2.67 -18.57
N ASN A 63 -1.53 1.72 -19.46
CA ASN A 63 -2.73 0.89 -19.43
C ASN A 63 -2.81 -0.04 -18.20
N LEU A 64 -1.68 -0.55 -17.73
CA LEU A 64 -1.63 -1.41 -16.53
C LEU A 64 -1.92 -0.57 -15.29
N ILE A 65 -1.32 0.64 -15.20
CA ILE A 65 -1.55 1.58 -14.11
C ILE A 65 -3.03 1.99 -14.07
N ARG A 66 -3.58 2.41 -15.22
CA ARG A 66 -5.00 2.76 -15.35
C ARG A 66 -5.92 1.62 -14.89
N ASN A 67 -5.66 0.39 -15.34
CA ASN A 67 -6.46 -0.78 -14.98
C ASN A 67 -6.39 -1.12 -13.48
N ALA A 68 -5.23 -0.96 -12.86
CA ALA A 68 -5.08 -1.10 -11.41
C ALA A 68 -5.88 -0.02 -10.65
N MET A 69 -5.79 1.24 -11.08
CA MET A 69 -6.53 2.35 -10.49
C MET A 69 -8.06 2.17 -10.58
N ARG A 70 -8.57 1.61 -11.68
CA ARG A 70 -10.00 1.29 -11.84
C ARG A 70 -10.51 0.26 -10.82
N LYS A 71 -9.65 -0.56 -10.25
CA LYS A 71 -9.99 -1.61 -9.28
C LYS A 71 -9.63 -1.22 -7.83
N GLN A 72 -8.87 -0.14 -7.64
CA GLN A 72 -8.29 0.24 -6.36
C GLN A 72 -9.31 0.31 -5.22
N MET A 73 -10.46 0.95 -5.45
CA MET A 73 -11.45 1.19 -4.41
C MET A 73 -12.20 -0.07 -3.97
N THR A 74 -12.26 -1.08 -4.82
CA THR A 74 -13.03 -2.32 -4.60
C THR A 74 -12.17 -3.55 -4.31
N SER A 75 -10.84 -3.41 -4.37
CA SER A 75 -9.89 -4.51 -4.14
C SER A 75 -9.17 -4.36 -2.81
N SER A 76 -8.86 -5.48 -2.17
CA SER A 76 -8.00 -5.50 -0.99
C SER A 76 -6.62 -4.91 -1.29
N VAL A 77 -6.01 -4.28 -0.29
CA VAL A 77 -4.65 -3.76 -0.39
C VAL A 77 -3.65 -4.90 -0.15
N GLN A 78 -2.83 -5.20 -1.15
CA GLN A 78 -1.80 -6.24 -1.11
C GLN A 78 -0.47 -5.69 -0.55
N TRP A 79 -0.49 -5.13 0.67
CA TRP A 79 0.67 -4.43 1.24
C TRP A 79 1.83 -5.38 1.56
N ILE A 80 1.53 -6.58 2.02
CA ILE A 80 2.55 -7.61 2.31
C ILE A 80 3.31 -7.97 1.04
N ASP A 81 2.58 -8.29 -0.04
CA ASP A 81 3.17 -8.64 -1.33
C ASP A 81 3.93 -7.45 -1.93
N THR A 82 3.40 -6.23 -1.77
CA THR A 82 4.07 -4.99 -2.21
C THR A 82 5.46 -4.85 -1.60
N VAL A 83 5.58 -4.96 -0.28
CA VAL A 83 6.87 -4.83 0.43
C VAL A 83 7.81 -5.98 0.05
N ALA A 84 7.31 -7.21 -0.01
CA ALA A 84 8.11 -8.38 -0.38
C ALA A 84 8.64 -8.26 -1.83
N ASN A 85 7.81 -7.81 -2.76
CA ASN A 85 8.21 -7.60 -4.16
C ASN A 85 9.19 -6.42 -4.31
N MET A 86 9.00 -5.33 -3.56
CA MET A 86 9.97 -4.24 -3.49
C MET A 86 11.34 -4.75 -3.03
N TRP A 87 11.38 -5.53 -1.95
CA TRP A 87 12.62 -6.16 -1.47
C TRP A 87 13.29 -7.03 -2.54
N LYS A 88 12.52 -7.90 -3.17
CA LYS A 88 12.96 -8.81 -4.24
C LYS A 88 13.55 -8.04 -5.44
N ASN A 89 12.98 -6.87 -5.74
CA ASN A 89 13.41 -5.98 -6.83
C ASN A 89 14.54 -5.01 -6.43
N GLY A 90 15.18 -5.22 -5.26
CA GLY A 90 16.36 -4.49 -4.85
C GLY A 90 16.09 -3.21 -4.04
N VAL A 91 14.86 -2.92 -3.64
CA VAL A 91 14.59 -1.80 -2.72
C VAL A 91 15.18 -2.13 -1.36
N ARG A 92 15.95 -1.17 -0.79
CA ARG A 92 16.61 -1.30 0.52
C ARG A 92 16.29 -0.12 1.44
N ARG A 93 15.59 0.89 0.94
CA ARG A 93 15.21 2.07 1.70
C ARG A 93 13.75 2.43 1.42
N TRP A 94 12.95 2.53 2.47
CA TRP A 94 11.54 2.96 2.40
C TRP A 94 11.42 4.34 3.03
N ILE A 95 10.81 5.26 2.30
CA ILE A 95 10.57 6.62 2.76
C ILE A 95 9.06 6.87 2.73
N GLU A 96 8.45 7.11 3.89
CA GLU A 96 7.05 7.47 3.99
C GLU A 96 6.89 8.97 4.17
N PHE A 97 6.11 9.60 3.32
CA PHE A 97 5.68 10.98 3.46
C PHE A 97 4.28 11.02 4.04
N GLY A 98 4.11 11.67 5.21
CA GLY A 98 2.80 11.80 5.83
C GLY A 98 2.88 11.95 7.36
N PRO A 99 1.78 12.34 8.01
CA PRO A 99 1.83 12.77 9.42
C PRO A 99 2.01 11.62 10.43
N GLN A 100 1.73 10.36 10.07
CA GLN A 100 1.61 9.28 11.07
C GLN A 100 2.65 8.15 10.98
N GLY A 101 3.34 7.95 9.87
CA GLY A 101 4.33 6.88 9.70
C GLY A 101 3.74 5.47 9.86
N VAL A 102 2.55 5.22 9.32
CA VAL A 102 1.84 3.95 9.49
C VAL A 102 2.46 2.85 8.65
N THR A 103 2.72 3.16 7.38
CA THR A 103 3.20 2.16 6.40
C THR A 103 4.66 1.81 6.63
N SER A 104 5.51 2.77 7.02
CA SER A 104 6.92 2.51 7.34
C SER A 104 7.08 1.54 8.52
N ARG A 105 6.21 1.63 9.54
CA ARG A 105 6.21 0.70 10.67
C ARG A 105 5.78 -0.72 10.30
N MET A 106 5.08 -0.89 9.17
CA MET A 106 4.65 -2.20 8.69
C MET A 106 5.73 -2.92 7.88
N VAL A 107 6.78 -2.22 7.41
CA VAL A 107 7.86 -2.82 6.61
C VAL A 107 8.62 -3.87 7.41
N ARG A 108 9.04 -3.54 8.63
CA ARG A 108 9.83 -4.43 9.49
C ARG A 108 9.17 -5.80 9.73
N PRO A 109 7.94 -5.91 10.23
CA PRO A 109 7.34 -7.22 10.46
C PRO A 109 7.13 -8.03 9.18
N ILE A 110 6.95 -7.37 8.01
CA ILE A 110 6.83 -8.05 6.73
C ILE A 110 8.18 -8.64 6.30
N LEU A 111 9.26 -7.86 6.36
CA LEU A 111 10.60 -8.31 5.98
C LEU A 111 11.13 -9.38 6.94
N SER A 112 10.88 -9.23 8.25
CA SER A 112 11.22 -10.25 9.24
C SER A 112 10.51 -11.59 8.98
N ALA A 113 9.28 -11.58 8.48
CA ALA A 113 8.54 -12.80 8.13
C ALA A 113 9.11 -13.56 6.92
N ILE A 114 10.02 -12.95 6.16
CA ILE A 114 10.76 -13.55 5.05
C ILE A 114 12.28 -13.61 5.33
N ASP A 115 12.67 -13.65 6.61
CA ASP A 115 14.03 -13.83 7.12
C ASP A 115 15.05 -12.76 6.67
N VAL A 116 14.59 -11.51 6.45
CA VAL A 116 15.47 -10.37 6.15
C VAL A 116 16.03 -9.77 7.45
N ASP A 117 17.35 -9.54 7.50
CA ASP A 117 18.01 -8.89 8.64
C ASP A 117 17.67 -7.39 8.70
N ASP A 118 17.44 -6.87 9.91
CA ASP A 118 17.13 -5.46 10.14
C ASP A 118 18.24 -4.49 9.71
N ASN A 119 19.48 -4.97 9.57
CA ASN A 119 20.63 -4.19 9.11
C ASN A 119 20.70 -4.05 7.58
N ASP A 120 19.93 -4.85 6.83
CA ASP A 120 19.96 -4.87 5.36
C ASP A 120 19.08 -3.81 4.72
N TYR A 121 18.30 -3.07 5.51
CA TYR A 121 17.38 -2.05 5.01
C TYR A 121 17.22 -0.87 5.97
N SER A 122 16.56 0.19 5.49
CA SER A 122 16.18 1.34 6.32
C SER A 122 14.76 1.81 6.02
N THR A 123 14.13 2.37 7.05
CA THR A 123 12.83 3.05 6.91
C THR A 123 12.95 4.48 7.46
N VAL A 124 12.41 5.44 6.74
CA VAL A 124 12.39 6.85 7.14
C VAL A 124 10.98 7.37 7.07
N HIS A 125 10.57 8.11 8.08
CA HIS A 125 9.29 8.79 8.13
C HIS A 125 9.48 10.30 8.09
N ILE A 126 8.96 10.95 7.06
CA ILE A 126 9.01 12.39 6.86
C ILE A 126 7.62 12.96 7.16
N ALA A 127 7.42 13.44 8.40
CA ALA A 127 6.13 13.85 8.92
C ALA A 127 5.78 15.33 8.67
N ASN A 128 6.80 16.20 8.56
CA ASN A 128 6.63 17.65 8.51
C ASN A 128 7.86 18.33 7.88
N ILE A 129 7.82 19.66 7.78
CA ILE A 129 8.89 20.45 7.16
C ILE A 129 10.24 20.33 7.88
N ASP A 130 10.26 20.12 9.17
CA ASP A 130 11.50 19.98 9.94
C ASP A 130 12.16 18.64 9.67
N SER A 131 11.37 17.57 9.54
CA SER A 131 11.89 16.24 9.11
C SER A 131 12.37 16.26 7.65
N VAL A 132 11.82 17.11 6.77
CA VAL A 132 12.37 17.33 5.43
C VAL A 132 13.75 17.99 5.50
N LYS A 133 13.91 19.04 6.35
CA LYS A 133 15.18 19.76 6.50
C LYS A 133 16.29 18.90 7.09
N SER A 134 15.94 17.95 7.95
CA SER A 134 16.89 17.02 8.58
C SER A 134 17.14 15.74 7.77
N PHE A 135 16.43 15.60 6.64
CA PHE A 135 16.58 14.43 5.78
C PHE A 135 17.85 14.53 4.95
N GLU A 136 18.81 13.66 5.25
CA GLU A 136 20.01 13.42 4.45
C GLU A 136 19.71 12.30 3.45
N GLY A 137 19.86 12.60 2.16
CA GLY A 137 19.53 11.73 1.04
C GLY A 137 20.39 10.45 0.93
#